data_e06f03f7f7cffe2a70f745d0ca7e2f95
#
_entry.id   e06f03f7f7cffe2a70f745d0ca7e2f95
#
_cell.length_a   1.000
_cell.length_b   1.000
_cell.length_c   1.000
_cell.angle_alpha   90.00
_cell.angle_beta   90.00
_cell.angle_gamma   90.00
#
_symmetry.space_group_name_H-M   'P 1'
#
loop_
_entity.id
_entity.type
_entity.pdbx_description
1 polymer ?
#
loop_
_entity_poly.entity_id
_entity_poly.type
_entity_poly.pdbx_seq_one_letter_code
_entity_poly.pdbx_strand_id
1 'polypeptide(L)'
;MNAIKERKIVYTSGQIAERVRAMAAEIDAFYGDEPLVAVCVLKGAVFFFTDLVRAMRSENLELDFVRLSSYGKGTSSSRHVVFSKDVDCDITGKHVLIVEDVVDSGLSMQFLMRQFEARGARSLRLAALVDKNERREVDVRDRKSTRLNSS
;
A
#
# COMPACT_ATOMS: atom_id res chain seq x y z
N MET A 1 12.59 20.80 29.46
CA MET A 1 12.33 21.37 28.11
C MET A 1 12.52 20.31 27.08
N ASN A 2 11.47 19.94 26.35
CA ASN A 2 11.60 19.05 25.22
C ASN A 2 12.26 19.83 24.08
N ALA A 3 13.47 19.41 23.68
CA ALA A 3 14.08 19.92 22.47
C ALA A 3 13.17 19.59 21.29
N ILE A 4 12.71 20.61 20.58
CA ILE A 4 12.02 20.43 19.32
C ILE A 4 13.06 19.83 18.38
N LYS A 5 12.92 18.53 18.07
CA LYS A 5 13.75 17.91 17.04
C LYS A 5 13.47 18.65 15.74
N GLU A 6 14.50 19.26 15.17
CA GLU A 6 14.39 19.84 13.84
C GLU A 6 13.88 18.76 12.88
N ARG A 7 12.71 18.99 12.31
CA ARG A 7 12.17 18.11 11.26
C ARG A 7 12.87 18.47 9.95
N LYS A 8 13.72 17.58 9.49
CA LYS A 8 14.28 17.71 8.16
C LYS A 8 13.20 17.39 7.12
N ILE A 9 12.91 18.35 6.26
CA ILE A 9 12.01 18.13 5.13
C ILE A 9 12.79 17.32 4.09
N VAL A 10 12.38 16.08 3.85
CA VAL A 10 13.00 15.20 2.86
C VAL A 10 12.38 15.44 1.49
N TYR A 11 11.07 15.70 1.43
CA TYR A 11 10.33 15.99 0.20
C TYR A 11 9.39 17.17 0.44
N THR A 12 9.27 18.04 -0.56
CA THR A 12 8.28 19.12 -0.54
C THR A 12 6.89 18.58 -0.89
N SER A 13 5.85 19.32 -0.52
CA SER A 13 4.47 18.99 -0.91
C SER A 13 4.30 18.94 -2.42
N GLY A 14 4.98 19.81 -3.16
CA GLY A 14 4.97 19.81 -4.63
C GLY A 14 5.62 18.56 -5.23
N GLN A 15 6.73 18.11 -4.67
CA GLN A 15 7.39 16.87 -5.09
C GLN A 15 6.51 15.65 -4.84
N ILE A 16 5.82 15.60 -3.71
CA ILE A 16 4.88 14.52 -3.38
C ILE A 16 3.70 14.53 -4.35
N ALA A 17 3.11 15.69 -4.61
CA ALA A 17 2.00 15.84 -5.54
C ALA A 17 2.36 15.40 -6.97
N GLU A 18 3.54 15.78 -7.44
CA GLU A 18 4.06 15.35 -8.75
C GLU A 18 4.26 13.84 -8.81
N ARG A 19 4.79 13.26 -7.75
CA ARG A 19 4.99 11.81 -7.64
C ARG A 19 3.69 11.04 -7.65
N VAL A 20 2.68 11.53 -6.95
CA VAL A 20 1.33 10.94 -6.93
C VAL A 20 0.72 10.98 -8.33
N ARG A 21 0.84 12.08 -9.04
CA ARG A 21 0.35 12.19 -10.43
C ARG A 21 1.06 11.20 -11.37
N ALA A 22 2.36 11.08 -11.26
CA ALA A 22 3.14 10.13 -12.06
C ALA A 22 2.73 8.69 -11.76
N MET A 23 2.54 8.35 -10.50
CA MET A 23 2.11 7.03 -10.07
C MET A 23 0.70 6.72 -10.58
N ALA A 24 -0.22 7.66 -10.50
CA ALA A 24 -1.58 7.51 -11.04
C ALA A 24 -1.55 7.23 -12.55
N ALA A 25 -0.71 7.94 -13.30
CA ALA A 25 -0.54 7.73 -14.73
C ALA A 25 0.01 6.32 -15.05
N GLU A 26 0.97 5.83 -14.27
CA GLU A 26 1.50 4.47 -14.40
C GLU A 26 0.42 3.40 -14.15
N ILE A 27 -0.40 3.60 -13.12
CA ILE A 27 -1.50 2.70 -12.78
C ILE A 27 -2.54 2.68 -13.91
N ASP A 28 -2.95 3.84 -14.39
CA ASP A 28 -3.89 3.96 -15.49
C ASP A 28 -3.38 3.28 -16.77
N ALA A 29 -2.10 3.48 -17.10
CA ALA A 29 -1.46 2.85 -18.26
C ALA A 29 -1.41 1.32 -18.12
N PHE A 30 -1.18 0.83 -16.91
CA PHE A 30 -1.04 -0.60 -16.66
C PHE A 30 -2.38 -1.33 -16.70
N TYR A 31 -3.40 -0.82 -16.02
CA TYR A 31 -4.70 -1.51 -15.92
C TYR A 31 -5.67 -1.15 -17.04
N GLY A 32 -5.50 0.00 -17.66
CA GLY A 32 -6.43 0.48 -18.68
C GLY A 32 -7.86 0.56 -18.14
N ASP A 33 -8.79 -0.04 -18.85
CA ASP A 33 -10.22 -0.09 -18.49
C ASP A 33 -10.60 -1.32 -17.67
N GLU A 34 -9.64 -2.16 -17.29
CA GLU A 34 -9.92 -3.34 -16.49
C GLU A 34 -10.42 -2.99 -15.09
N PRO A 35 -11.39 -3.74 -14.55
CA PRO A 35 -11.85 -3.54 -13.18
C PRO A 35 -10.70 -3.70 -12.18
N LEU A 36 -10.60 -2.75 -11.27
CA LEU A 36 -9.54 -2.68 -10.27
C LEU A 36 -10.12 -2.42 -8.88
N VAL A 37 -9.69 -3.19 -7.90
CA VAL A 37 -9.95 -2.91 -6.48
C VAL A 37 -8.74 -2.22 -5.90
N ALA A 38 -8.89 -0.99 -5.46
CA ALA A 38 -7.85 -0.26 -4.73
C ALA A 38 -8.12 -0.35 -3.23
N VAL A 39 -7.16 -0.89 -2.50
CA VAL A 39 -7.27 -1.15 -1.06
C VAL A 39 -6.34 -0.23 -0.31
N CYS A 40 -6.92 0.64 0.50
CA CYS A 40 -6.18 1.54 1.40
C CYS A 40 -5.82 0.84 2.69
N VAL A 41 -4.58 0.94 3.10
CA VAL A 41 -4.13 0.47 4.42
C VAL A 41 -4.31 1.60 5.45
N LEU A 42 -5.35 1.50 6.25
CA LEU A 42 -5.70 2.50 7.28
C LEU A 42 -4.68 2.46 8.45
N LYS A 43 -4.45 3.56 9.11
CA LYS A 43 -5.01 4.90 8.86
C LYS A 43 -4.01 5.75 8.07
N GLY A 44 -2.73 5.44 8.16
CA GLY A 44 -1.63 6.27 7.65
C GLY A 44 -1.73 6.61 6.17
N ALA A 45 -2.19 5.66 5.37
CA ALA A 45 -2.26 5.83 3.93
C ALA A 45 -3.48 6.63 3.42
N VAL A 46 -4.40 7.07 4.30
CA VAL A 46 -5.69 7.63 3.86
C VAL A 46 -5.54 8.87 2.95
N PHE A 47 -4.63 9.77 3.28
CA PHE A 47 -4.43 10.98 2.47
C PHE A 47 -3.74 10.68 1.14
N PHE A 48 -2.70 9.88 1.18
CA PHE A 48 -2.03 9.41 -0.04
C PHE A 48 -3.00 8.65 -0.95
N PHE A 49 -3.77 7.73 -0.39
CA PHE A 49 -4.78 6.96 -1.10
C PHE A 49 -5.80 7.86 -1.79
N THR A 50 -6.33 8.84 -1.07
CA THR A 50 -7.31 9.80 -1.59
C THR A 50 -6.73 10.60 -2.76
N ASP A 51 -5.52 11.13 -2.60
CA ASP A 51 -4.86 11.90 -3.64
C ASP A 51 -4.56 11.04 -4.89
N LEU A 52 -4.11 9.80 -4.67
CA LEU A 52 -3.82 8.86 -5.75
C LEU A 52 -5.07 8.51 -6.55
N VAL A 53 -6.14 8.11 -5.85
CA VAL A 53 -7.41 7.73 -6.49
C VAL A 53 -8.03 8.90 -7.27
N ARG A 54 -7.97 10.11 -6.72
CA ARG A 54 -8.48 11.30 -7.42
C ARG A 54 -7.66 11.68 -8.65
N ALA A 55 -6.39 11.31 -8.70
CA ALA A 55 -5.53 11.53 -9.86
C ALA A 55 -5.67 10.45 -10.95
N MET A 56 -6.24 9.29 -10.61
CA MET A 56 -6.50 8.21 -11.56
C MET A 56 -7.69 8.52 -12.45
N ARG A 57 -7.66 8.02 -13.68
CA ARG A 57 -8.72 8.20 -14.69
C ARG A 57 -9.65 7.00 -14.84
N SER A 58 -9.32 5.88 -14.21
CA SER A 58 -10.11 4.66 -14.30
C SER A 58 -11.55 4.88 -13.84
N GLU A 59 -12.51 4.44 -14.67
CA GLU A 59 -13.94 4.46 -14.34
C GLU A 59 -14.40 3.17 -13.66
N ASN A 60 -13.60 2.10 -13.76
CA ASN A 60 -13.88 0.78 -13.19
C ASN A 60 -13.10 0.54 -11.89
N LEU A 61 -13.18 1.48 -10.99
CA LEU A 61 -12.44 1.46 -9.73
C LEU A 61 -13.38 1.22 -8.55
N GLU A 62 -13.14 0.15 -7.82
CA GLU A 62 -13.78 -0.13 -6.53
C GLU A 62 -12.80 0.22 -5.41
N LEU A 63 -13.26 0.92 -4.39
CA LEU A 63 -12.44 1.30 -3.25
C LEU A 63 -12.78 0.44 -2.04
N ASP A 64 -11.75 -0.03 -1.35
CA ASP A 64 -11.93 -0.74 -0.10
C ASP A 64 -10.80 -0.40 0.88
N PHE A 65 -10.92 -0.86 2.11
CA PHE A 65 -10.06 -0.47 3.21
C PHE A 65 -9.72 -1.67 4.08
N VAL A 66 -8.48 -1.72 4.54
CA VAL A 66 -8.05 -2.67 5.56
C VAL A 66 -7.36 -1.93 6.69
N ARG A 67 -7.38 -2.51 7.86
CA ARG A 67 -6.56 -2.09 8.99
C ARG A 67 -5.90 -3.32 9.59
N LEU A 68 -4.58 -3.24 9.73
CA LEU A 68 -3.78 -4.31 10.31
C LEU A 68 -3.33 -3.92 11.72
N SER A 69 -3.29 -4.90 12.60
CA SER A 69 -2.78 -4.74 13.94
C SER A 69 -1.73 -5.80 14.23
N SER A 70 -0.73 -5.43 15.00
CA SER A 70 0.31 -6.35 15.44
C SER A 70 0.12 -6.66 16.90
N TYR A 71 0.11 -7.94 17.23
CA TYR A 71 0.07 -8.44 18.61
C TYR A 71 1.34 -9.20 18.93
N GLY A 72 1.76 -9.15 20.19
CA GLY A 72 2.93 -9.84 20.70
C GLY A 72 3.91 -8.90 21.38
N LYS A 73 4.67 -9.45 22.33
CA LYS A 73 5.72 -8.75 23.06
C LYS A 73 7.07 -9.15 22.49
N GLY A 74 7.94 -8.17 22.23
CA GLY A 74 9.33 -8.39 21.92
C GLY A 74 9.72 -8.22 20.45
N THR A 75 10.54 -9.13 19.92
CA THR A 75 11.13 -9.06 18.59
C THR A 75 10.13 -9.33 17.46
N SER A 76 10.48 -8.95 16.24
CA SER A 76 9.69 -9.18 15.02
C SER A 76 9.22 -10.63 14.85
N SER A 77 10.00 -11.61 15.28
CA SER A 77 9.67 -13.04 15.19
C SER A 77 8.51 -13.49 16.08
N SER A 78 8.17 -12.71 17.12
CA SER A 78 7.05 -12.99 18.04
C SER A 78 5.79 -12.18 17.75
N ARG A 79 5.84 -11.31 16.74
CA ARG A 79 4.70 -10.47 16.35
C ARG A 79 3.77 -11.22 15.43
N HIS A 80 2.49 -11.18 15.75
CA HIS A 80 1.42 -11.68 14.90
C HIS A 80 0.66 -10.52 14.28
N VAL A 81 0.53 -10.52 12.96
CA VAL A 81 -0.27 -9.53 12.23
C VAL A 81 -1.66 -10.11 12.01
N VAL A 82 -2.68 -9.34 12.31
CA VAL A 82 -4.08 -9.70 12.10
C VAL A 82 -4.85 -8.53 11.49
N PHE A 83 -5.97 -8.83 10.84
CA PHE A 83 -6.92 -7.80 10.43
C PHE A 83 -7.70 -7.29 11.66
N SER A 84 -7.61 -6.00 11.94
CA SER A 84 -8.58 -5.31 12.78
C SER A 84 -9.77 -4.80 11.95
N LYS A 85 -9.57 -4.57 10.66
CA LYS A 85 -10.60 -4.41 9.66
C LYS A 85 -10.18 -5.11 8.37
N ASP A 86 -11.03 -5.95 7.85
CA ASP A 86 -10.84 -6.62 6.56
C ASP A 86 -11.60 -5.91 5.44
N VAL A 87 -11.31 -6.24 4.19
CA VAL A 87 -12.09 -5.75 3.04
C VAL A 87 -13.53 -6.22 3.12
N ASP A 88 -14.44 -5.41 2.60
CA ASP A 88 -15.85 -5.74 2.53
C ASP A 88 -16.20 -6.45 1.22
N CYS A 89 -15.45 -6.20 0.15
CA CYS A 89 -15.70 -6.79 -1.15
C CYS A 89 -15.08 -8.17 -1.31
N ASP A 90 -15.61 -8.96 -2.23
CA ASP A 90 -14.98 -10.21 -2.68
C ASP A 90 -13.90 -9.87 -3.72
N ILE A 91 -12.65 -10.21 -3.40
CA ILE A 91 -11.51 -9.95 -4.28
C ILE A 91 -11.16 -11.13 -5.20
N THR A 92 -11.91 -12.22 -5.13
CA THR A 92 -11.67 -13.40 -5.96
C THR A 92 -11.70 -13.07 -7.45
N GLY A 93 -10.64 -13.38 -8.17
CA GLY A 93 -10.53 -13.15 -9.61
C GLY A 93 -10.36 -11.68 -10.01
N LYS A 94 -10.16 -10.77 -9.07
CA LYS A 94 -10.02 -9.34 -9.33
C LYS A 94 -8.57 -8.89 -9.27
N HIS A 95 -8.24 -7.86 -10.04
CA HIS A 95 -7.00 -7.12 -9.88
C HIS A 95 -7.08 -6.27 -8.60
N VAL A 96 -6.07 -6.35 -7.76
CA VAL A 96 -6.03 -5.63 -6.48
C VAL A 96 -4.77 -4.79 -6.39
N LEU A 97 -4.95 -3.51 -6.12
CA LEU A 97 -3.87 -2.56 -5.84
C LEU A 97 -3.91 -2.20 -4.36
N ILE A 98 -2.89 -2.62 -3.63
CA ILE A 98 -2.72 -2.23 -2.23
C ILE A 98 -2.01 -0.89 -2.19
N VAL A 99 -2.54 0.05 -1.43
CA VAL A 99 -1.97 1.39 -1.29
C VAL A 99 -1.54 1.62 0.14
N GLU A 100 -0.25 1.84 0.33
CA GLU A 100 0.38 2.14 1.61
C GLU A 100 1.24 3.40 1.49
N ASP A 101 1.31 4.22 2.54
CA ASP A 101 2.14 5.42 2.51
C ASP A 101 3.63 5.09 2.74
N VAL A 102 3.92 4.29 3.75
CA VAL A 102 5.29 3.92 4.11
C VAL A 102 5.39 2.41 4.32
N VAL A 103 6.28 1.77 3.59
CA VAL A 103 6.66 0.38 3.83
C VAL A 103 7.99 0.35 4.57
N ASP A 104 7.97 -0.16 5.79
CA ASP A 104 9.13 -0.24 6.68
C ASP A 104 9.74 -1.65 6.65
N SER A 105 9.43 -2.52 7.60
CA SER A 105 9.96 -3.89 7.64
C SER A 105 9.43 -4.79 6.53
N GLY A 106 8.23 -4.51 6.04
CA GLY A 106 7.53 -5.30 5.05
C GLY A 106 6.68 -6.44 5.60
N LEU A 107 6.70 -6.68 6.90
CA LEU A 107 5.95 -7.78 7.53
C LEU A 107 4.45 -7.68 7.34
N SER A 108 3.88 -6.49 7.56
CA SER A 108 2.45 -6.24 7.38
C SER A 108 2.02 -6.41 5.92
N MET A 109 2.83 -5.95 4.99
CA MET A 109 2.54 -6.09 3.56
C MET A 109 2.67 -7.54 3.10
N GLN A 110 3.65 -8.28 3.60
CA GLN A 110 3.78 -9.69 3.30
C GLN A 110 2.54 -10.47 3.79
N PHE A 111 2.09 -10.20 5.00
CA PHE A 111 0.86 -10.80 5.54
C PHE A 111 -0.34 -10.51 4.65
N LEU A 112 -0.55 -9.24 4.31
CA LEU A 112 -1.69 -8.79 3.50
C LEU A 112 -1.68 -9.43 2.11
N MET A 113 -0.54 -9.45 1.45
CA MET A 113 -0.40 -10.05 0.12
C MET A 113 -0.67 -11.55 0.14
N ARG A 114 -0.17 -12.27 1.15
CA ARG A 114 -0.44 -13.70 1.33
C ARG A 114 -1.93 -13.98 1.55
N GLN A 115 -2.59 -13.16 2.36
CA GLN A 115 -4.03 -13.29 2.60
C GLN A 115 -4.84 -13.09 1.32
N PHE A 116 -4.53 -12.06 0.56
CA PHE A 116 -5.24 -11.76 -0.68
C PHE A 116 -4.94 -12.77 -1.78
N GLU A 117 -3.73 -13.27 -1.86
CA GLU A 117 -3.38 -14.36 -2.77
C GLU A 117 -4.15 -15.64 -2.44
N ALA A 118 -4.24 -16.00 -1.17
CA ALA A 118 -5.00 -17.16 -0.71
C ALA A 118 -6.51 -17.05 -1.02
N ARG A 119 -7.04 -15.83 -1.10
CA ARG A 119 -8.43 -15.56 -1.50
C ARG A 119 -8.65 -15.55 -3.00
N GLY A 120 -7.62 -15.79 -3.79
CA GLY A 120 -7.74 -15.92 -5.24
C GLY A 120 -7.77 -14.61 -6.00
N ALA A 121 -7.15 -13.55 -5.50
CA ALA A 121 -6.95 -12.32 -6.28
C ALA A 121 -6.25 -12.65 -7.60
N ARG A 122 -6.73 -12.07 -8.69
CA ARG A 122 -6.15 -12.29 -10.01
C ARG A 122 -4.74 -11.73 -10.14
N SER A 123 -4.51 -10.57 -9.57
CA SER A 123 -3.18 -9.96 -9.45
C SER A 123 -3.12 -9.09 -8.20
N LEU A 124 -1.92 -8.93 -7.67
CA LEU A 124 -1.65 -8.07 -6.52
C LEU A 124 -0.50 -7.14 -6.84
N ARG A 125 -0.69 -5.86 -6.59
CA ARG A 125 0.35 -4.84 -6.69
C ARG A 125 0.33 -3.94 -5.47
N LEU A 126 1.48 -3.38 -5.17
CA LEU A 126 1.67 -2.44 -4.07
C LEU A 126 2.10 -1.09 -4.62
N ALA A 127 1.33 -0.06 -4.28
CA ALA A 127 1.71 1.33 -4.47
C ALA A 127 2.12 1.91 -3.12
N ALA A 128 3.38 2.29 -2.98
CA ALA A 128 3.92 2.88 -1.77
C ALA A 128 4.56 4.22 -2.07
N LEU A 129 4.24 5.23 -1.26
CA LEU A 129 4.82 6.56 -1.40
C LEU A 129 6.30 6.55 -0.98
N VAL A 130 6.58 5.91 0.15
CA VAL A 130 7.94 5.76 0.68
C VAL A 130 8.22 4.30 0.99
N ASP A 131 9.38 3.85 0.59
CA ASP A 131 9.84 2.51 0.89
C ASP A 131 11.18 2.56 1.60
N LYS A 132 11.18 2.16 2.85
CA LYS A 132 12.38 2.11 3.68
C LYS A 132 13.08 0.75 3.54
N ASN A 133 13.74 0.54 2.42
CA ASN A 133 14.43 -0.72 2.11
C ASN A 133 15.43 -1.15 3.19
N GLU A 134 16.06 -0.18 3.87
CA GLU A 134 17.05 -0.43 4.91
C GLU A 134 16.49 -1.15 6.15
N ARG A 135 15.18 -1.03 6.39
CA ARG A 135 14.51 -1.66 7.53
C ARG A 135 13.69 -2.88 7.14
N ARG A 136 13.80 -3.32 5.88
CA ARG A 136 13.00 -4.44 5.41
C ARG A 136 13.51 -5.76 5.99
N GLU A 137 12.62 -6.46 6.71
CA GLU A 137 12.89 -7.78 7.29
C GLU A 137 12.49 -8.90 6.32
N VAL A 138 11.59 -8.64 5.38
CA VAL A 138 11.08 -9.59 4.40
C VAL A 138 11.03 -8.97 3.01
N ASP A 139 11.17 -9.79 1.97
CA ASP A 139 10.95 -9.34 0.61
C ASP A 139 9.45 -9.38 0.29
N VAL A 140 8.88 -8.21 -0.03
CA VAL A 140 7.49 -8.09 -0.47
C VAL A 140 7.32 -8.27 -1.97
N ARG A 141 8.39 -8.63 -2.67
CA ARG A 141 8.34 -8.96 -4.09
C ARG A 141 7.89 -10.40 -4.24
N ASP A 142 6.67 -10.60 -4.64
CA ASP A 142 6.20 -11.92 -5.03
C ASP A 142 6.12 -12.00 -6.56
N ARG A 143 6.12 -13.24 -7.09
CA ARG A 143 6.03 -13.50 -8.53
C ARG A 143 4.76 -12.91 -9.16
N LYS A 144 3.71 -12.70 -8.38
CA LYS A 144 2.43 -12.12 -8.80
C LYS A 144 2.25 -10.66 -8.40
N SER A 145 3.16 -10.11 -7.60
CA SER A 145 3.10 -8.73 -7.17
C SER A 145 4.19 -7.92 -7.86
N THR A 146 3.80 -6.91 -8.57
CA THR A 146 4.73 -5.95 -9.13
C THR A 146 4.61 -4.65 -8.36
N ARG A 147 5.71 -4.20 -7.83
CA ARG A 147 5.79 -2.96 -7.10
C ARG A 147 5.81 -1.79 -8.06
N LEU A 148 4.92 -0.86 -7.85
CA LEU A 148 4.99 0.44 -8.51
C LEU A 148 6.02 1.27 -7.76
N ASN A 149 7.13 1.55 -8.41
CA ASN A 149 8.27 2.19 -7.77
C ASN A 149 7.99 3.68 -7.53
N SER A 150 8.07 4.10 -6.28
CA SER A 150 7.85 5.48 -5.85
C SER A 150 9.14 6.25 -5.55
N SER A 151 10.28 5.64 -5.72
CA SER A 151 11.56 6.31 -5.48
C SER A 151 12.07 7.12 -6.67
#